data_740effb523c059ba209a9b4790fb2344
#
_entry.id   740effb523c059ba209a9b4790fb2344
#
_cell.length_a   1.000
_cell.length_b   1.000
_cell.length_c   1.000
_cell.angle_alpha   90.00
_cell.angle_beta   90.00
_cell.angle_gamma   90.00
#
_symmetry.space_group_name_H-M   'P 1'
#
loop_
_entity.id
_entity.type
_entity.pdbx_description
1 polymer ?
#
loop_
_entity_poly.entity_id
_entity_poly.type
_entity_poly.pdbx_seq_one_letter_code
_entity_poly.pdbx_strand_id
1 'polypeptide(L)'
;MPALSPTMEEGTLAKWLVKEGDTIKAGDVIAEIETDKATMEVEAVDEGVVEAILVPAGSENVKVNTIIAKLAGEDGASASAAPAAAPVVAEAAPAPVAAAPAPIAAASNFADPELPEGTPTKKITVRDALRDAMAEEMRRDDRVFLMGEEVAQYQGAYKVSRELLQEFGDKRVIDTPITEHGFAGMGVGAAMAGLKPIVEFMTWNFAMQAIDHIINSAAKTLYMSGGQIKSSIVFRGPNGAASRVGAQHSQDYAAWYGNIPGLKVIAPYDAADAKGLLKAAIRDPNPIVFLEHEMMYGHEFDIPDVEDYVVPIGKAKVRRQGTDVTLVAYSRMVGFALQAAEALAAEGISAEVVDLRTIRPMDHATILESVKKTNRLVTVEEGWGPMGVGSEIVARITEFGFDYLDAPPLRVHQEDVPLPYAANLEALSLPSVDKIVKAAKAVCYR
;
A
#
# COMPACT_ATOMS: atom_id res chain seq x y z
N MET A 1 -36.46 -7.43 12.31
CA MET A 1 -36.34 -6.01 11.94
C MET A 1 -34.96 -5.82 11.36
N PRO A 2 -34.78 -5.69 10.05
CA PRO A 2 -33.47 -5.47 9.45
C PRO A 2 -32.99 -4.07 9.74
N ALA A 3 -31.64 -3.89 9.76
CA ALA A 3 -31.02 -2.58 9.79
C ALA A 3 -30.99 -2.01 8.35
N LEU A 4 -31.77 -0.98 8.08
CA LEU A 4 -31.84 -0.34 6.76
C LEU A 4 -30.85 0.82 6.59
N SER A 5 -30.14 1.19 7.65
CA SER A 5 -29.00 2.10 7.63
C SER A 5 -27.97 1.72 8.68
N PRO A 6 -26.68 2.08 8.52
CA PRO A 6 -25.61 1.73 9.49
C PRO A 6 -25.82 2.32 10.90
N THR A 7 -26.66 3.34 11.04
CA THR A 7 -26.90 4.05 12.29
C THR A 7 -28.32 3.79 12.87
N MET A 8 -29.09 2.88 12.24
CA MET A 8 -30.44 2.56 12.68
C MET A 8 -30.41 1.64 13.91
N GLU A 9 -30.99 2.07 15.04
CA GLU A 9 -31.16 1.28 16.24
C GLU A 9 -32.58 0.73 16.39
N GLU A 10 -33.58 1.50 15.93
CA GLU A 10 -35.01 1.15 15.96
C GLU A 10 -35.75 1.83 14.80
N GLY A 11 -36.97 1.37 14.48
CA GLY A 11 -37.80 1.94 13.44
C GLY A 11 -39.28 1.57 13.64
N THR A 12 -40.18 2.17 12.86
CA THR A 12 -41.61 1.88 12.85
C THR A 12 -41.91 0.93 11.70
N LEU A 13 -42.52 -0.20 11.97
CA LEU A 13 -43.01 -1.10 10.93
C LEU A 13 -44.34 -0.53 10.38
N ALA A 14 -44.24 0.27 9.33
CA ALA A 14 -45.37 1.04 8.81
C ALA A 14 -46.45 0.17 8.20
N LYS A 15 -46.07 -0.84 7.40
CA LYS A 15 -47.03 -1.67 6.68
C LYS A 15 -46.44 -3.02 6.31
N TRP A 16 -47.28 -4.08 6.34
CA TRP A 16 -46.97 -5.35 5.71
C TRP A 16 -47.56 -5.40 4.28
N LEU A 17 -46.77 -5.88 3.33
CA LEU A 17 -47.20 -6.12 1.95
C LEU A 17 -47.54 -7.56 1.67
N VAL A 18 -47.32 -8.43 2.67
CA VAL A 18 -47.65 -9.87 2.67
C VAL A 18 -48.47 -10.22 3.90
N LYS A 19 -49.14 -11.36 3.87
CA LYS A 19 -49.95 -11.90 4.98
C LYS A 19 -49.55 -13.35 5.27
N GLU A 20 -49.94 -13.85 6.43
CA GLU A 20 -49.75 -15.26 6.78
C GLU A 20 -50.36 -16.19 5.74
N GLY A 21 -49.61 -17.19 5.30
CA GLY A 21 -49.95 -18.12 4.23
C GLY A 21 -49.43 -17.71 2.84
N ASP A 22 -48.95 -16.51 2.65
CA ASP A 22 -48.38 -16.09 1.36
C ASP A 22 -47.02 -16.76 1.12
N THR A 23 -46.77 -17.19 -0.12
CA THR A 23 -45.46 -17.70 -0.55
C THR A 23 -44.64 -16.53 -1.07
N ILE A 24 -43.43 -16.34 -0.54
CA ILE A 24 -42.51 -15.30 -0.92
C ILE A 24 -41.22 -15.89 -1.50
N LYS A 25 -40.54 -15.12 -2.35
CA LYS A 25 -39.25 -15.46 -2.93
C LYS A 25 -38.22 -14.43 -2.49
N ALA A 26 -36.94 -14.80 -2.52
CA ALA A 26 -35.87 -13.87 -2.30
C ALA A 26 -35.95 -12.66 -3.26
N GLY A 27 -35.93 -11.44 -2.71
CA GLY A 27 -36.14 -10.19 -3.45
C GLY A 27 -37.58 -9.66 -3.49
N ASP A 28 -38.58 -10.40 -3.01
CA ASP A 28 -39.95 -9.89 -2.91
C ASP A 28 -40.02 -8.84 -1.80
N VAL A 29 -40.71 -7.71 -2.06
CA VAL A 29 -40.95 -6.67 -1.05
C VAL A 29 -42.01 -7.13 -0.07
N ILE A 30 -41.65 -7.28 1.21
CA ILE A 30 -42.53 -7.89 2.24
C ILE A 30 -43.08 -6.87 3.23
N ALA A 31 -42.41 -5.75 3.46
CA ALA A 31 -42.84 -4.73 4.42
C ALA A 31 -42.28 -3.34 4.07
N GLU A 32 -42.92 -2.32 4.62
CA GLU A 32 -42.41 -0.93 4.64
C GLU A 32 -42.05 -0.55 6.08
N ILE A 33 -40.82 -0.01 6.26
CA ILE A 33 -40.32 0.47 7.54
C ILE A 33 -40.05 1.97 7.45
N GLU A 34 -40.56 2.72 8.41
CA GLU A 34 -40.31 4.13 8.55
C GLU A 34 -39.16 4.35 9.54
N THR A 35 -38.16 5.11 9.10
CA THR A 35 -37.00 5.51 9.89
C THR A 35 -37.05 7.02 10.12
N ASP A 36 -36.13 7.55 10.91
CA ASP A 36 -35.96 8.98 11.14
C ASP A 36 -35.67 9.81 9.86
N LYS A 37 -35.36 9.14 8.75
CA LYS A 37 -34.94 9.78 7.48
C LYS A 37 -35.88 9.52 6.31
N ALA A 38 -36.49 8.35 6.23
CA ALA A 38 -37.36 7.94 5.12
C ALA A 38 -38.12 6.65 5.42
N THR A 39 -39.21 6.42 4.66
CA THR A 39 -39.84 5.11 4.55
C THR A 39 -39.08 4.27 3.54
N MET A 40 -38.71 3.05 3.93
CA MET A 40 -37.92 2.13 3.13
C MET A 40 -38.62 0.79 3.00
N GLU A 41 -38.50 0.18 1.82
CA GLU A 41 -39.01 -1.17 1.54
C GLU A 41 -38.07 -2.24 2.08
N VAL A 42 -38.62 -3.33 2.60
CA VAL A 42 -37.89 -4.51 3.07
C VAL A 42 -38.12 -5.64 2.11
N GLU A 43 -37.04 -6.14 1.51
CA GLU A 43 -37.09 -7.32 0.65
C GLU A 43 -36.81 -8.60 1.45
N ALA A 44 -37.46 -9.69 1.05
CA ALA A 44 -37.20 -11.02 1.61
C ALA A 44 -35.78 -11.48 1.22
N VAL A 45 -35.01 -11.94 2.20
CA VAL A 45 -33.67 -12.53 1.98
C VAL A 45 -33.81 -14.00 1.60
N ASP A 46 -34.76 -14.70 2.18
CA ASP A 46 -35.02 -16.13 1.98
C ASP A 46 -36.41 -16.36 1.31
N GLU A 47 -36.55 -17.50 0.69
CA GLU A 47 -37.84 -17.96 0.13
C GLU A 47 -38.57 -18.88 1.11
N GLY A 48 -39.93 -18.90 1.07
CA GLY A 48 -40.75 -19.74 1.92
C GLY A 48 -42.14 -19.23 2.05
N VAL A 49 -42.94 -19.88 2.92
CA VAL A 49 -44.31 -19.48 3.25
C VAL A 49 -44.30 -18.67 4.54
N VAL A 50 -44.94 -17.51 4.57
CA VAL A 50 -45.09 -16.70 5.79
C VAL A 50 -45.92 -17.46 6.82
N GLU A 51 -45.28 -18.05 7.82
CA GLU A 51 -45.92 -18.85 8.87
C GLU A 51 -46.65 -17.97 9.89
N ALA A 52 -46.01 -16.90 10.32
CA ALA A 52 -46.57 -15.97 11.30
C ALA A 52 -45.96 -14.57 11.19
N ILE A 53 -46.78 -13.55 11.35
CA ILE A 53 -46.41 -12.15 11.53
C ILE A 53 -46.35 -11.86 13.03
N LEU A 54 -45.16 -11.61 13.56
CA LEU A 54 -44.92 -11.44 15.02
C LEU A 54 -45.05 -10.01 15.49
N VAL A 55 -44.84 -9.04 14.60
CA VAL A 55 -44.92 -7.60 14.87
C VAL A 55 -45.99 -7.01 13.95
N PRO A 56 -47.11 -6.47 14.47
CA PRO A 56 -48.16 -5.91 13.66
C PRO A 56 -47.75 -4.61 12.96
N ALA A 57 -48.42 -4.30 11.84
CA ALA A 57 -48.25 -3.01 11.18
C ALA A 57 -48.62 -1.85 12.12
N GLY A 58 -47.88 -0.72 12.02
CA GLY A 58 -48.02 0.44 12.89
C GLY A 58 -47.26 0.32 14.21
N SER A 59 -46.44 -0.72 14.45
CA SER A 59 -45.63 -0.87 15.64
C SER A 59 -44.46 0.09 15.61
N GLU A 60 -44.37 0.99 16.60
CA GLU A 60 -43.27 1.98 16.75
C GLU A 60 -42.13 1.41 17.61
N ASN A 61 -40.94 1.97 17.48
CA ASN A 61 -39.74 1.66 18.28
C ASN A 61 -39.34 0.17 18.23
N VAL A 62 -39.52 -0.48 17.10
CA VAL A 62 -39.12 -1.88 16.90
C VAL A 62 -37.62 -1.93 16.72
N LYS A 63 -36.90 -2.53 17.68
CA LYS A 63 -35.43 -2.59 17.66
C LYS A 63 -34.90 -3.44 16.50
N VAL A 64 -33.79 -3.03 15.94
CA VAL A 64 -33.02 -3.82 14.96
C VAL A 64 -32.72 -5.21 15.54
N ASN A 65 -32.73 -6.24 14.71
CA ASN A 65 -32.64 -7.67 15.04
C ASN A 65 -33.85 -8.28 15.79
N THR A 66 -34.94 -7.53 16.00
CA THR A 66 -36.20 -8.14 16.47
C THR A 66 -36.76 -9.02 15.35
N ILE A 67 -37.17 -10.26 15.68
CA ILE A 67 -37.84 -11.14 14.73
C ILE A 67 -39.24 -10.58 14.47
N ILE A 68 -39.51 -10.18 13.23
CA ILE A 68 -40.78 -9.52 12.84
C ILE A 68 -41.76 -10.48 12.17
N ALA A 69 -41.27 -11.54 11.52
CA ALA A 69 -42.06 -12.62 10.95
C ALA A 69 -41.30 -13.95 10.97
N LYS A 70 -41.97 -15.05 10.78
CA LYS A 70 -41.42 -16.40 10.59
C LYS A 70 -41.78 -16.92 9.21
N LEU A 71 -40.82 -17.60 8.58
CA LEU A 71 -41.01 -18.31 7.31
C LEU A 71 -40.89 -19.81 7.56
N ALA A 72 -41.76 -20.60 6.97
CA ALA A 72 -41.62 -22.05 6.85
C ALA A 72 -40.92 -22.35 5.52
N GLY A 73 -39.75 -23.04 5.58
CA GLY A 73 -39.07 -23.56 4.38
C GLY A 73 -39.78 -24.80 3.83
N GLU A 74 -39.52 -25.18 2.59
CA GLU A 74 -40.12 -26.34 1.94
C GLU A 74 -39.81 -27.69 2.63
N ASP A 75 -38.82 -27.75 3.52
CA ASP A 75 -38.47 -28.94 4.31
C ASP A 75 -38.82 -28.73 5.80
N GLY A 76 -40.07 -28.82 6.15
CA GLY A 76 -40.71 -28.93 7.46
C GLY A 76 -39.90 -29.03 8.77
N ALA A 77 -38.80 -28.31 8.92
CA ALA A 77 -38.00 -28.26 10.13
C ALA A 77 -38.14 -26.90 10.83
N SER A 78 -39.13 -26.85 11.74
CA SER A 78 -39.29 -25.74 12.70
C SER A 78 -38.05 -25.65 13.61
N ALA A 79 -37.25 -24.60 13.48
CA ALA A 79 -36.26 -24.25 14.49
C ALA A 79 -36.95 -23.68 15.74
N SER A 80 -37.20 -24.53 16.72
CA SER A 80 -37.70 -24.15 18.05
C SER A 80 -36.68 -23.30 18.75
N ALA A 81 -36.97 -22.02 18.98
CA ALA A 81 -36.20 -21.16 19.86
C ALA A 81 -36.44 -21.56 21.32
N ALA A 82 -35.43 -22.03 22.01
CA ALA A 82 -35.44 -22.24 23.47
C ALA A 82 -35.68 -20.90 24.21
N PRO A 83 -36.41 -20.87 25.33
CA PRO A 83 -36.67 -19.64 26.07
C PRO A 83 -35.36 -19.10 26.67
N ALA A 84 -35.13 -17.81 26.48
CA ALA A 84 -33.99 -17.10 27.05
C ALA A 84 -34.08 -17.11 28.59
N ALA A 85 -33.13 -17.74 29.27
CA ALA A 85 -32.93 -17.63 30.70
C ALA A 85 -32.53 -16.19 31.04
N ALA A 86 -33.07 -15.68 32.15
CA ALA A 86 -32.72 -14.36 32.70
C ALA A 86 -31.21 -14.22 32.92
N PRO A 87 -30.65 -13.02 32.76
CA PRO A 87 -29.21 -12.83 32.93
C PRO A 87 -28.82 -13.02 34.39
N VAL A 88 -28.05 -14.06 34.64
CA VAL A 88 -27.26 -14.17 35.87
C VAL A 88 -26.11 -13.17 35.69
N VAL A 89 -26.05 -12.19 36.60
CA VAL A 89 -24.91 -11.26 36.70
C VAL A 89 -23.69 -12.10 37.10
N ALA A 90 -22.90 -12.50 36.08
CA ALA A 90 -21.61 -13.10 36.32
C ALA A 90 -20.64 -12.00 36.80
N GLU A 91 -20.06 -12.22 37.98
CA GLU A 91 -18.92 -11.44 38.45
C GLU A 91 -17.86 -11.32 37.36
N ALA A 92 -17.50 -10.09 36.98
CA ALA A 92 -16.59 -9.83 35.87
C ALA A 92 -15.26 -10.55 36.14
N ALA A 93 -14.95 -11.55 35.30
CA ALA A 93 -13.61 -12.11 35.27
C ALA A 93 -12.60 -10.98 35.00
N PRO A 94 -11.41 -11.01 35.65
CA PRO A 94 -10.41 -9.99 35.40
C PRO A 94 -10.14 -9.88 33.90
N ALA A 95 -10.15 -8.65 33.38
CA ALA A 95 -9.88 -8.37 31.99
C ALA A 95 -8.59 -9.11 31.55
N PRO A 96 -8.58 -9.78 30.40
CA PRO A 96 -7.37 -10.46 29.96
C PRO A 96 -6.25 -9.41 29.89
N VAL A 97 -5.16 -9.71 30.61
CA VAL A 97 -3.90 -8.95 30.49
C VAL A 97 -3.61 -8.84 29.01
N ALA A 98 -3.48 -7.62 28.49
CA ALA A 98 -3.18 -7.40 27.09
C ALA A 98 -2.02 -8.32 26.70
N ALA A 99 -2.25 -9.20 25.73
CA ALA A 99 -1.21 -10.08 25.24
C ALA A 99 -0.01 -9.22 24.84
N ALA A 100 1.19 -9.61 25.25
CA ALA A 100 2.41 -8.96 24.81
C ALA A 100 2.34 -8.79 23.28
N PRO A 101 2.77 -7.62 22.73
CA PRO A 101 2.74 -7.42 21.29
C PRO A 101 3.40 -8.58 20.59
N ALA A 102 2.77 -9.07 19.52
CA ALA A 102 3.32 -10.17 18.73
C ALA A 102 4.75 -9.80 18.30
N PRO A 103 5.73 -10.71 18.45
CA PRO A 103 7.09 -10.42 18.05
C PRO A 103 7.09 -9.94 16.58
N ILE A 104 7.95 -8.97 16.27
CA ILE A 104 8.22 -8.59 14.88
C ILE A 104 8.46 -9.89 14.11
N ALA A 105 7.70 -10.12 13.04
CA ALA A 105 7.86 -11.30 12.21
C ALA A 105 9.36 -11.47 11.92
N ALA A 106 9.88 -12.68 12.17
CA ALA A 106 11.27 -12.97 11.88
C ALA A 106 11.60 -12.49 10.47
N ALA A 107 12.79 -11.90 10.30
CA ALA A 107 13.27 -11.43 9.01
C ALA A 107 12.92 -12.48 7.96
N SER A 108 12.23 -12.07 6.89
CA SER A 108 11.91 -12.97 5.80
C SER A 108 13.20 -13.68 5.39
N ASN A 109 13.16 -15.01 5.19
CA ASN A 109 14.33 -15.79 4.75
C ASN A 109 14.79 -15.43 3.33
N PHE A 110 14.31 -14.29 2.79
CA PHE A 110 14.69 -13.76 1.51
C PHE A 110 15.99 -12.96 1.70
N ALA A 111 17.10 -13.49 1.19
CA ALA A 111 18.35 -12.78 1.05
C ALA A 111 18.48 -12.19 -0.34
N ASP A 112 19.28 -11.12 -0.48
CA ASP A 112 19.73 -10.66 -1.80
C ASP A 112 20.36 -11.84 -2.55
N PRO A 113 20.29 -11.88 -3.88
CA PRO A 113 20.90 -12.95 -4.64
C PRO A 113 22.40 -13.00 -4.34
N GLU A 114 22.89 -14.17 -3.95
CA GLU A 114 24.33 -14.42 -3.78
C GLU A 114 24.98 -14.38 -5.16
N LEU A 115 25.90 -13.44 -5.34
CA LEU A 115 26.67 -13.33 -6.58
C LEU A 115 28.07 -13.87 -6.33
N PRO A 116 28.62 -14.69 -7.24
CA PRO A 116 29.99 -15.16 -7.17
C PRO A 116 30.97 -13.98 -7.06
N GLU A 117 32.05 -14.17 -6.31
CA GLU A 117 33.12 -13.18 -6.26
C GLU A 117 33.69 -12.93 -7.68
N GLY A 118 33.84 -11.65 -8.05
CA GLY A 118 34.26 -11.28 -9.41
C GLY A 118 33.14 -11.27 -10.46
N THR A 119 31.85 -11.36 -10.06
CA THR A 119 30.73 -11.15 -10.98
C THR A 119 30.92 -9.86 -11.77
N PRO A 120 30.89 -9.89 -13.12
CA PRO A 120 31.06 -8.70 -13.92
C PRO A 120 29.95 -7.68 -13.63
N THR A 121 30.31 -6.42 -13.65
CA THR A 121 29.35 -5.31 -13.52
C THR A 121 29.33 -4.47 -14.78
N LYS A 122 28.20 -3.82 -15.03
CA LYS A 122 28.05 -2.80 -16.06
C LYS A 122 27.46 -1.52 -15.47
N LYS A 123 27.89 -0.39 -15.98
CA LYS A 123 27.35 0.91 -15.60
C LYS A 123 26.10 1.21 -16.43
N ILE A 124 24.99 1.55 -15.74
CA ILE A 124 23.70 1.80 -16.37
C ILE A 124 22.93 2.86 -15.60
N THR A 125 22.13 3.66 -16.28
CA THR A 125 21.21 4.60 -15.64
C THR A 125 20.03 3.89 -14.97
N VAL A 126 19.43 4.50 -13.95
CA VAL A 126 18.19 3.99 -13.33
C VAL A 126 17.09 3.82 -14.39
N ARG A 127 16.94 4.80 -15.29
CA ARG A 127 15.99 4.74 -16.40
C ARG A 127 16.19 3.52 -17.29
N ASP A 128 17.43 3.26 -17.71
CA ASP A 128 17.72 2.13 -18.59
C ASP A 128 17.57 0.79 -17.84
N ALA A 129 17.86 0.76 -16.54
CA ALA A 129 17.65 -0.39 -15.67
C ALA A 129 16.16 -0.79 -15.59
N LEU A 130 15.28 0.20 -15.46
CA LEU A 130 13.81 0.00 -15.45
C LEU A 130 13.32 -0.48 -16.82
N ARG A 131 13.80 0.14 -17.93
CA ARG A 131 13.50 -0.32 -19.29
C ARG A 131 13.90 -1.78 -19.49
N ASP A 132 15.14 -2.11 -19.14
CA ASP A 132 15.68 -3.46 -19.31
C ASP A 132 14.87 -4.48 -18.47
N ALA A 133 14.47 -4.13 -17.26
CA ALA A 133 13.61 -4.99 -16.43
C ALA A 133 12.28 -5.30 -17.13
N MET A 134 11.61 -4.28 -17.70
CA MET A 134 10.37 -4.48 -18.44
C MET A 134 10.59 -5.32 -19.69
N ALA A 135 11.62 -5.02 -20.49
CA ALA A 135 11.94 -5.76 -21.70
C ALA A 135 12.22 -7.25 -21.42
N GLU A 136 13.02 -7.55 -20.39
CA GLU A 136 13.35 -8.92 -20.00
C GLU A 136 12.10 -9.71 -19.58
N GLU A 137 11.21 -9.10 -18.78
CA GLU A 137 9.98 -9.76 -18.37
C GLU A 137 8.94 -9.89 -19.49
N MET A 138 8.89 -8.93 -20.42
CA MET A 138 8.06 -9.03 -21.62
C MET A 138 8.54 -10.13 -22.59
N ARG A 139 9.86 -10.36 -22.71
CA ARG A 139 10.40 -11.50 -23.46
C ARG A 139 10.09 -12.84 -22.80
N ARG A 140 10.05 -12.85 -21.47
CA ARG A 140 9.84 -14.06 -20.67
C ARG A 140 8.39 -14.53 -20.63
N ASP A 141 7.42 -13.59 -20.60
CA ASP A 141 6.00 -13.89 -20.40
C ASP A 141 5.14 -13.03 -21.33
N ASP A 142 4.46 -13.69 -22.29
CA ASP A 142 3.63 -13.01 -23.29
C ASP A 142 2.40 -12.29 -22.69
N ARG A 143 2.06 -12.54 -21.44
CA ARG A 143 0.98 -11.84 -20.72
C ARG A 143 1.40 -10.47 -20.22
N VAL A 144 2.70 -10.18 -20.14
CA VAL A 144 3.23 -8.89 -19.68
C VAL A 144 3.11 -7.87 -20.80
N PHE A 145 2.51 -6.73 -20.53
CA PHE A 145 2.41 -5.61 -21.48
C PHE A 145 2.47 -4.27 -20.75
N LEU A 146 2.91 -3.24 -21.44
CA LEU A 146 3.00 -1.87 -20.96
C LEU A 146 1.86 -1.04 -21.52
N MET A 147 1.19 -0.25 -20.65
CA MET A 147 0.20 0.72 -21.05
C MET A 147 0.32 2.00 -20.24
N GLY A 148 -0.04 3.13 -20.83
CA GLY A 148 0.01 4.44 -20.21
C GLY A 148 0.04 5.57 -21.22
N GLU A 149 0.22 6.79 -20.75
CA GLU A 149 0.27 7.97 -21.59
C GLU A 149 1.65 8.11 -22.26
N GLU A 150 1.67 8.24 -23.58
CA GLU A 150 2.90 8.47 -24.37
C GLU A 150 3.98 7.39 -24.23
N VAL A 151 3.62 6.18 -23.75
CA VAL A 151 4.59 5.10 -23.50
C VAL A 151 5.07 4.41 -24.77
N ALA A 152 4.28 4.46 -25.86
CA ALA A 152 4.58 3.78 -27.11
C ALA A 152 5.35 4.69 -28.11
N GLN A 153 4.65 5.53 -28.87
CA GLN A 153 5.26 6.33 -29.94
C GLN A 153 6.28 7.34 -29.41
N TYR A 154 5.95 8.03 -28.32
CA TYR A 154 6.82 9.01 -27.69
C TYR A 154 7.89 8.37 -26.80
N GLN A 155 7.79 7.08 -26.50
CA GLN A 155 8.74 6.29 -25.69
C GLN A 155 8.82 6.78 -24.22
N GLY A 156 7.70 7.24 -23.69
CA GLY A 156 7.56 7.78 -22.33
C GLY A 156 8.04 9.22 -22.17
N ALA A 157 7.43 9.98 -21.29
CA ALA A 157 7.83 11.36 -20.97
C ALA A 157 9.30 11.42 -20.52
N TYR A 158 9.75 10.44 -19.76
CA TYR A 158 11.11 10.31 -19.23
C TYR A 158 11.98 9.30 -19.97
N LYS A 159 11.49 8.75 -21.10
CA LYS A 159 12.18 7.77 -21.95
C LYS A 159 12.47 6.43 -21.25
N VAL A 160 11.66 6.06 -20.26
CA VAL A 160 11.78 4.76 -19.57
C VAL A 160 11.29 3.61 -20.46
N SER A 161 10.38 3.86 -21.39
CA SER A 161 9.87 2.86 -22.35
C SER A 161 10.55 2.90 -23.73
N ARG A 162 11.74 3.50 -23.81
CA ARG A 162 12.50 3.63 -25.07
C ARG A 162 12.69 2.26 -25.74
N GLU A 163 12.39 2.19 -27.05
CA GLU A 163 12.55 1.03 -27.91
C GLU A 163 11.61 -0.16 -27.65
N LEU A 164 10.78 -0.10 -26.59
CA LEU A 164 9.87 -1.21 -26.29
C LEU A 164 8.80 -1.41 -27.36
N LEU A 165 8.24 -0.33 -27.95
CA LEU A 165 7.28 -0.43 -29.04
C LEU A 165 7.89 -1.15 -30.28
N GLN A 166 9.14 -0.82 -30.61
CA GLN A 166 9.84 -1.40 -31.75
C GLN A 166 10.08 -2.90 -31.57
N GLU A 167 10.33 -3.33 -30.34
CA GLU A 167 10.59 -4.74 -30.03
C GLU A 167 9.32 -5.56 -29.89
N PHE A 168 8.30 -5.05 -29.18
CA PHE A 168 7.14 -5.84 -28.76
C PHE A 168 5.85 -5.53 -29.53
N GLY A 169 5.83 -4.45 -30.31
CA GLY A 169 4.68 -4.04 -31.12
C GLY A 169 3.54 -3.38 -30.32
N ASP A 170 2.57 -2.87 -31.06
CA ASP A 170 1.45 -2.05 -30.58
C ASP A 170 0.41 -2.81 -29.72
N LYS A 171 0.43 -4.13 -29.75
CA LYS A 171 -0.42 -4.97 -28.89
C LYS A 171 0.13 -5.14 -27.47
N ARG A 172 1.41 -4.86 -27.29
CA ARG A 172 2.10 -5.04 -26.00
C ARG A 172 2.68 -3.75 -25.42
N VAL A 173 2.74 -2.68 -26.20
CA VAL A 173 3.12 -1.34 -25.75
C VAL A 173 2.06 -0.37 -26.25
N ILE A 174 1.20 0.09 -25.35
CA ILE A 174 -0.09 0.69 -25.69
C ILE A 174 -0.17 2.12 -25.18
N ASP A 175 -0.25 3.09 -26.09
CA ASP A 175 -0.60 4.47 -25.72
C ASP A 175 -2.09 4.56 -25.33
N THR A 176 -2.37 5.21 -24.23
CA THR A 176 -3.73 5.48 -23.75
C THR A 176 -4.07 6.96 -23.88
N PRO A 177 -5.36 7.32 -24.00
CA PRO A 177 -5.79 8.70 -23.76
C PRO A 177 -5.42 9.15 -22.33
N ILE A 178 -5.33 10.46 -22.11
CA ILE A 178 -5.15 11.03 -20.77
C ILE A 178 -6.43 10.81 -19.95
N THR A 179 -6.46 9.68 -19.24
CA THR A 179 -7.60 9.20 -18.45
C THR A 179 -7.11 8.20 -17.40
N GLU A 180 -6.39 8.65 -16.39
CA GLU A 180 -5.72 7.77 -15.42
C GLU A 180 -6.72 6.83 -14.74
N HIS A 181 -7.91 7.32 -14.42
CA HIS A 181 -9.01 6.48 -13.93
C HIS A 181 -9.37 5.36 -14.94
N GLY A 182 -9.54 5.73 -16.22
CA GLY A 182 -9.95 4.79 -17.27
C GLY A 182 -8.89 3.73 -17.55
N PHE A 183 -7.66 4.12 -17.81
CA PHE A 183 -6.63 3.14 -18.18
C PHE A 183 -6.14 2.31 -16.98
N ALA A 184 -6.12 2.85 -15.78
CA ALA A 184 -5.83 2.05 -14.58
C ALA A 184 -6.92 1.00 -14.35
N GLY A 185 -8.20 1.37 -14.51
CA GLY A 185 -9.32 0.42 -14.43
C GLY A 185 -9.25 -0.67 -15.49
N MET A 186 -8.89 -0.32 -16.74
CA MET A 186 -8.64 -1.30 -17.80
C MET A 186 -7.49 -2.25 -17.44
N GLY A 187 -6.39 -1.71 -16.92
CA GLY A 187 -5.26 -2.52 -16.45
C GLY A 187 -5.66 -3.50 -15.34
N VAL A 188 -6.43 -3.03 -14.36
CA VAL A 188 -6.95 -3.90 -13.28
C VAL A 188 -7.84 -5.00 -13.86
N GLY A 189 -8.77 -4.68 -14.75
CA GLY A 189 -9.62 -5.68 -15.41
C GLY A 189 -8.81 -6.69 -16.23
N ALA A 190 -7.78 -6.25 -16.96
CA ALA A 190 -6.88 -7.13 -17.68
C ALA A 190 -6.10 -8.07 -16.74
N ALA A 191 -5.65 -7.57 -15.58
CA ALA A 191 -4.97 -8.39 -14.57
C ALA A 191 -5.93 -9.44 -13.98
N MET A 192 -7.17 -9.08 -13.70
CA MET A 192 -8.21 -10.02 -13.24
C MET A 192 -8.51 -11.10 -14.28
N ALA A 193 -8.36 -10.78 -15.59
CA ALA A 193 -8.49 -11.74 -16.69
C ALA A 193 -7.22 -12.60 -16.91
N GLY A 194 -6.17 -12.44 -16.09
CA GLY A 194 -4.95 -13.25 -16.11
C GLY A 194 -3.79 -12.68 -16.92
N LEU A 195 -3.90 -11.46 -17.44
CA LEU A 195 -2.77 -10.73 -18.01
C LEU A 195 -1.91 -10.10 -16.89
N LYS A 196 -0.77 -9.54 -17.26
CA LYS A 196 0.16 -8.88 -16.34
C LYS A 196 0.49 -7.46 -16.82
N PRO A 197 -0.41 -6.52 -16.65
CA PRO A 197 -0.17 -5.14 -17.07
C PRO A 197 0.87 -4.44 -16.21
N ILE A 198 1.72 -3.66 -16.87
CA ILE A 198 2.51 -2.59 -16.30
C ILE A 198 1.80 -1.30 -16.66
N VAL A 199 1.22 -0.61 -15.69
CA VAL A 199 0.51 0.65 -15.88
C VAL A 199 1.45 1.78 -15.50
N GLU A 200 1.85 2.59 -16.48
CA GLU A 200 2.69 3.77 -16.26
C GLU A 200 1.82 5.01 -16.04
N PHE A 201 1.99 5.66 -14.90
CA PHE A 201 1.53 7.03 -14.69
C PHE A 201 2.68 7.98 -15.05
N MET A 202 2.37 9.06 -15.76
CA MET A 202 3.37 10.09 -16.08
C MET A 202 4.00 10.66 -14.80
N THR A 203 3.21 10.76 -13.75
CA THR A 203 3.65 11.00 -12.36
C THR A 203 2.61 10.46 -11.38
N TRP A 204 3.05 10.03 -10.21
CA TRP A 204 2.14 9.59 -9.14
C TRP A 204 1.18 10.71 -8.68
N ASN A 205 1.52 11.97 -8.92
CA ASN A 205 0.59 13.08 -8.66
C ASN A 205 -0.71 12.96 -9.48
N PHE A 206 -0.66 12.42 -10.70
CA PHE A 206 -1.84 12.19 -11.54
C PHE A 206 -2.54 10.87 -11.22
N ALA A 207 -1.83 9.90 -10.67
CA ALA A 207 -2.40 8.63 -10.22
C ALA A 207 -3.49 8.83 -9.15
N MET A 208 -3.60 10.00 -8.52
CA MET A 208 -4.71 10.33 -7.61
C MET A 208 -6.07 10.18 -8.28
N GLN A 209 -6.18 10.41 -9.59
CA GLN A 209 -7.43 10.20 -10.34
C GLN A 209 -7.80 8.71 -10.44
N ALA A 210 -6.83 7.82 -10.34
CA ALA A 210 -7.00 6.37 -10.40
C ALA A 210 -7.00 5.68 -9.03
N ILE A 211 -6.99 6.43 -7.94
CA ILE A 211 -6.79 5.90 -6.58
C ILE A 211 -7.83 4.83 -6.21
N ASP A 212 -9.07 4.96 -6.66
CA ASP A 212 -10.13 3.97 -6.44
C ASP A 212 -9.77 2.62 -7.07
N HIS A 213 -9.30 2.61 -8.32
CA HIS A 213 -8.89 1.36 -8.98
C HIS A 213 -7.68 0.71 -8.32
N ILE A 214 -6.76 1.49 -7.78
CA ILE A 214 -5.60 0.97 -7.06
C ILE A 214 -6.03 0.39 -5.71
N ILE A 215 -6.81 1.15 -4.93
CA ILE A 215 -7.14 0.82 -3.53
C ILE A 215 -8.33 -0.13 -3.42
N ASN A 216 -9.44 0.12 -4.12
CA ASN A 216 -10.64 -0.71 -4.01
C ASN A 216 -10.62 -1.87 -5.00
N SER A 217 -10.32 -1.63 -6.27
CA SER A 217 -10.37 -2.69 -7.26
C SER A 217 -9.16 -3.63 -7.16
N ALA A 218 -7.93 -3.15 -7.31
CA ALA A 218 -6.74 -4.01 -7.30
C ALA A 218 -6.46 -4.61 -5.92
N ALA A 219 -6.39 -3.78 -4.88
CA ALA A 219 -5.94 -4.23 -3.56
C ALA A 219 -6.97 -5.09 -2.80
N LYS A 220 -8.27 -4.94 -3.06
CA LYS A 220 -9.32 -5.59 -2.26
C LYS A 220 -9.97 -6.79 -2.93
N THR A 221 -9.94 -6.90 -4.25
CA THR A 221 -10.71 -7.94 -4.97
C THR A 221 -10.29 -9.35 -4.61
N LEU A 222 -9.01 -9.62 -4.37
CA LEU A 222 -8.55 -10.94 -3.93
C LEU A 222 -9.23 -11.36 -2.61
N TYR A 223 -9.31 -10.45 -1.64
CA TYR A 223 -9.98 -10.68 -0.37
C TYR A 223 -11.50 -10.85 -0.56
N MET A 224 -12.14 -9.91 -1.27
CA MET A 224 -13.58 -9.90 -1.50
C MET A 224 -14.08 -11.11 -2.28
N SER A 225 -13.26 -11.67 -3.16
CA SER A 225 -13.59 -12.88 -3.93
C SER A 225 -13.21 -14.19 -3.22
N GLY A 226 -12.83 -14.15 -1.95
CA GLY A 226 -12.37 -15.35 -1.23
C GLY A 226 -11.14 -16.01 -1.86
N GLY A 227 -10.24 -15.21 -2.45
CA GLY A 227 -9.00 -15.69 -3.07
C GLY A 227 -9.12 -16.14 -4.54
N GLN A 228 -10.30 -16.01 -5.16
CA GLN A 228 -10.57 -16.50 -6.52
C GLN A 228 -10.04 -15.56 -7.60
N ILE A 229 -10.16 -14.25 -7.42
CA ILE A 229 -9.77 -13.24 -8.41
C ILE A 229 -8.48 -12.57 -7.98
N LYS A 230 -7.41 -12.77 -8.75
CA LYS A 230 -6.08 -12.17 -8.53
C LYS A 230 -5.92 -10.93 -9.40
N SER A 231 -5.05 -10.02 -8.98
CA SER A 231 -4.67 -8.83 -9.75
C SER A 231 -3.15 -8.70 -9.77
N SER A 232 -2.49 -9.41 -10.68
CA SER A 232 -1.05 -9.32 -10.90
C SER A 232 -0.75 -8.11 -11.78
N ILE A 233 -0.60 -6.94 -11.18
CA ILE A 233 -0.44 -5.64 -11.84
C ILE A 233 0.65 -4.82 -11.19
N VAL A 234 1.42 -4.09 -11.98
CA VAL A 234 2.38 -3.10 -11.49
C VAL A 234 1.93 -1.72 -11.92
N PHE A 235 1.68 -0.85 -10.96
CA PHE A 235 1.52 0.58 -11.16
C PHE A 235 2.88 1.24 -10.92
N ARG A 236 3.42 1.96 -11.90
CA ARG A 236 4.73 2.60 -11.81
C ARG A 236 4.74 4.03 -12.34
N GLY A 237 5.73 4.77 -11.95
CA GLY A 237 5.95 6.15 -12.40
C GLY A 237 6.79 6.94 -11.39
N PRO A 238 7.21 8.18 -11.74
CA PRO A 238 7.97 9.03 -10.83
C PRO A 238 7.12 9.54 -9.67
N ASN A 239 7.72 9.57 -8.49
CA ASN A 239 7.16 9.97 -7.21
C ASN A 239 8.12 10.97 -6.55
N GLY A 240 7.62 11.76 -5.61
CA GLY A 240 8.41 12.71 -4.86
C GLY A 240 8.60 14.06 -5.57
N ALA A 241 9.54 14.86 -5.09
CA ALA A 241 9.82 16.18 -5.61
C ALA A 241 10.52 16.12 -6.97
N ALA A 242 9.91 16.75 -7.96
CA ALA A 242 10.53 17.05 -9.24
C ALA A 242 11.23 18.43 -9.20
N SER A 243 11.86 18.85 -10.28
CA SER A 243 12.59 20.11 -10.30
C SER A 243 11.66 21.30 -10.57
N ARG A 244 11.25 22.02 -9.55
CA ARG A 244 10.52 23.30 -9.62
C ARG A 244 9.19 23.24 -10.37
N VAL A 245 8.41 22.23 -10.09
CA VAL A 245 7.07 22.05 -10.68
C VAL A 245 5.92 22.37 -9.72
N GLY A 246 6.24 22.75 -8.48
CA GLY A 246 5.29 23.23 -7.48
C GLY A 246 4.50 22.14 -6.79
N ALA A 247 3.49 22.54 -6.02
CA ALA A 247 2.79 21.72 -5.04
C ALA A 247 2.11 20.47 -5.61
N GLN A 248 1.43 20.61 -6.75
CA GLN A 248 0.61 19.53 -7.33
C GLN A 248 1.43 18.47 -8.08
N HIS A 249 2.73 18.71 -8.31
CA HIS A 249 3.60 17.81 -9.10
C HIS A 249 4.82 17.33 -8.31
N SER A 250 4.81 17.47 -6.98
CA SER A 250 6.00 17.23 -6.15
C SER A 250 5.64 16.57 -4.81
N GLN A 251 4.78 15.55 -4.84
CA GLN A 251 4.29 14.87 -3.64
C GLN A 251 4.88 13.45 -3.55
N ASP A 252 5.18 13.02 -2.33
CA ASP A 252 5.56 11.64 -2.05
C ASP A 252 4.35 10.83 -1.56
N TYR A 253 4.02 9.77 -2.28
CA TYR A 253 2.86 8.92 -2.02
C TYR A 253 3.21 7.64 -1.25
N ALA A 254 4.44 7.49 -0.76
CA ALA A 254 4.87 6.28 -0.05
C ALA A 254 3.98 5.98 1.17
N ALA A 255 3.67 6.99 1.98
CA ALA A 255 2.79 6.83 3.15
C ALA A 255 1.34 6.52 2.76
N TRP A 256 0.83 7.12 1.68
CA TRP A 256 -0.54 6.92 1.23
C TRP A 256 -0.81 5.46 0.84
N TYR A 257 0.02 4.91 -0.04
CA TYR A 257 -0.15 3.52 -0.50
C TYR A 257 0.42 2.50 0.49
N GLY A 258 1.44 2.87 1.27
CA GLY A 258 1.99 2.05 2.34
C GLY A 258 0.98 1.68 3.44
N ASN A 259 -0.05 2.50 3.62
CA ASN A 259 -1.13 2.25 4.58
C ASN A 259 -2.18 1.22 4.10
N ILE A 260 -2.20 0.85 2.81
CA ILE A 260 -3.29 0.08 2.21
C ILE A 260 -3.06 -1.43 2.29
N PRO A 261 -3.88 -2.20 3.05
CA PRO A 261 -3.84 -3.66 3.01
C PRO A 261 -4.17 -4.20 1.60
N GLY A 262 -3.37 -5.17 1.14
CA GLY A 262 -3.52 -5.77 -0.18
C GLY A 262 -2.57 -5.21 -1.24
N LEU A 263 -1.91 -4.07 -1.00
CA LEU A 263 -0.84 -3.55 -1.85
C LEU A 263 0.54 -3.97 -1.33
N LYS A 264 1.50 -4.10 -2.24
CA LYS A 264 2.93 -3.98 -1.95
C LYS A 264 3.43 -2.66 -2.50
N VAL A 265 4.33 -2.00 -1.78
CA VAL A 265 4.84 -0.67 -2.15
C VAL A 265 6.35 -0.68 -2.12
N ILE A 266 6.96 -0.35 -3.24
CA ILE A 266 8.40 -0.43 -3.49
C ILE A 266 8.92 0.95 -3.87
N ALA A 267 10.08 1.33 -3.36
CA ALA A 267 10.71 2.63 -3.62
C ALA A 267 12.24 2.48 -3.72
N PRO A 268 12.77 2.03 -4.87
CA PRO A 268 14.19 1.74 -5.05
C PRO A 268 15.05 3.01 -5.07
N TYR A 269 16.32 2.86 -4.72
CA TYR A 269 17.33 3.92 -4.80
C TYR A 269 18.23 3.78 -6.02
N ASP A 270 18.94 2.67 -6.20
CA ASP A 270 19.92 2.48 -7.26
C ASP A 270 19.41 1.67 -8.46
N ALA A 271 20.18 1.64 -9.54
CA ALA A 271 19.81 0.94 -10.78
C ALA A 271 19.72 -0.58 -10.60
N ALA A 272 20.53 -1.19 -9.72
CA ALA A 272 20.48 -2.63 -9.48
C ALA A 272 19.17 -3.01 -8.78
N ASP A 273 18.79 -2.26 -7.74
CA ASP A 273 17.53 -2.48 -7.04
C ASP A 273 16.32 -2.11 -7.91
N ALA A 274 16.40 -1.02 -8.69
CA ALA A 274 15.34 -0.64 -9.62
C ALA A 274 15.06 -1.77 -10.62
N LYS A 275 16.10 -2.37 -11.22
CA LYS A 275 15.97 -3.51 -12.13
C LYS A 275 15.44 -4.75 -11.41
N GLY A 276 16.10 -5.17 -10.34
CA GLY A 276 15.81 -6.43 -9.66
C GLY A 276 14.45 -6.44 -8.98
N LEU A 277 14.06 -5.32 -8.35
CA LEU A 277 12.75 -5.19 -7.71
C LEU A 277 11.60 -5.04 -8.72
N LEU A 278 11.80 -4.38 -9.87
CA LEU A 278 10.78 -4.29 -10.91
C LEU A 278 10.50 -5.65 -11.54
N LYS A 279 11.54 -6.46 -11.79
CA LYS A 279 11.37 -7.86 -12.23
C LYS A 279 10.59 -8.68 -11.20
N ALA A 280 10.94 -8.55 -9.91
CA ALA A 280 10.20 -9.19 -8.83
C ALA A 280 8.74 -8.75 -8.79
N ALA A 281 8.48 -7.45 -8.97
CA ALA A 281 7.14 -6.86 -8.99
C ALA A 281 6.28 -7.41 -10.13
N ILE A 282 6.81 -7.52 -11.35
CA ILE A 282 6.09 -8.06 -12.52
C ILE A 282 5.76 -9.55 -12.33
N ARG A 283 6.61 -10.28 -11.62
CA ARG A 283 6.40 -11.71 -11.30
C ARG A 283 5.41 -11.95 -10.16
N ASP A 284 5.20 -10.95 -9.30
CA ASP A 284 4.35 -11.07 -8.11
C ASP A 284 2.87 -11.23 -8.48
N PRO A 285 2.12 -12.14 -7.82
CA PRO A 285 0.69 -12.32 -8.10
C PRO A 285 -0.21 -11.23 -7.50
N ASN A 286 0.34 -10.29 -6.74
CA ASN A 286 -0.40 -9.22 -6.07
C ASN A 286 -0.18 -7.87 -6.75
N PRO A 287 -1.06 -6.89 -6.52
CA PRO A 287 -0.87 -5.54 -7.05
C PRO A 287 0.30 -4.82 -6.37
N ILE A 288 1.13 -4.23 -7.18
CA ILE A 288 2.35 -3.51 -6.78
C ILE A 288 2.24 -2.04 -7.12
N VAL A 289 2.55 -1.19 -6.16
CA VAL A 289 2.84 0.23 -6.33
C VAL A 289 4.36 0.40 -6.35
N PHE A 290 4.91 0.84 -7.48
CA PHE A 290 6.34 0.98 -7.69
C PHE A 290 6.70 2.46 -7.87
N LEU A 291 7.21 3.06 -6.80
CA LEU A 291 7.49 4.49 -6.68
C LEU A 291 8.93 4.77 -7.14
N GLU A 292 9.06 5.27 -8.36
CA GLU A 292 10.33 5.71 -8.92
C GLU A 292 10.60 7.15 -8.51
N HIS A 293 11.76 7.68 -8.88
CA HIS A 293 12.07 9.08 -8.61
C HIS A 293 12.63 9.77 -9.85
N GLU A 294 11.96 10.84 -10.31
CA GLU A 294 12.33 11.56 -11.52
C GLU A 294 13.80 12.00 -11.53
N MET A 295 14.24 12.58 -10.43
CA MET A 295 15.62 13.08 -10.29
C MET A 295 16.68 11.98 -10.32
N MET A 296 16.28 10.70 -10.16
CA MET A 296 17.21 9.57 -10.18
C MET A 296 17.36 8.94 -11.58
N TYR A 297 16.46 9.19 -12.52
CA TYR A 297 16.47 8.52 -13.82
C TYR A 297 17.78 8.61 -14.61
N GLY A 298 18.47 9.74 -14.50
CA GLY A 298 19.76 9.95 -15.17
C GLY A 298 20.99 9.51 -14.36
N HIS A 299 20.82 9.08 -13.10
CA HIS A 299 21.93 8.64 -12.28
C HIS A 299 22.41 7.26 -12.71
N GLU A 300 23.72 7.10 -12.80
CA GLU A 300 24.38 5.85 -13.18
C GLU A 300 24.88 5.09 -11.96
N PHE A 301 24.71 3.78 -12.00
CA PHE A 301 25.20 2.86 -10.98
C PHE A 301 25.82 1.62 -11.64
N ASP A 302 26.77 1.00 -10.96
CA ASP A 302 27.28 -0.30 -11.35
C ASP A 302 26.27 -1.38 -10.91
N ILE A 303 25.81 -2.17 -11.87
CA ILE A 303 24.87 -3.27 -11.61
C ILE A 303 25.51 -4.61 -11.99
N PRO A 304 25.14 -5.72 -11.33
CA PRO A 304 25.58 -7.05 -11.76
C PRO A 304 25.14 -7.34 -13.21
N ASP A 305 26.06 -7.79 -14.04
CA ASP A 305 25.75 -8.20 -15.41
C ASP A 305 25.47 -9.69 -15.45
N VAL A 306 24.31 -10.06 -14.93
CA VAL A 306 23.82 -11.44 -14.86
C VAL A 306 22.43 -11.53 -15.49
N GLU A 307 22.12 -12.68 -16.11
CA GLU A 307 20.92 -12.86 -16.92
C GLU A 307 19.61 -12.68 -16.15
N ASP A 308 19.50 -13.18 -14.94
CA ASP A 308 18.26 -13.13 -14.16
C ASP A 308 18.49 -12.53 -12.75
N TYR A 309 18.92 -11.27 -12.71
CA TYR A 309 19.09 -10.54 -11.47
C TYR A 309 17.72 -10.11 -10.91
N VAL A 310 17.31 -10.70 -9.78
CA VAL A 310 16.03 -10.43 -9.11
C VAL A 310 16.28 -10.14 -7.64
N VAL A 311 15.72 -9.05 -7.13
CA VAL A 311 15.83 -8.64 -5.72
C VAL A 311 14.51 -8.94 -5.00
N PRO A 312 14.55 -9.56 -3.81
CA PRO A 312 13.34 -9.94 -3.09
C PRO A 312 12.61 -8.70 -2.54
N ILE A 313 11.28 -8.71 -2.69
CA ILE A 313 10.41 -7.68 -2.11
C ILE A 313 10.29 -7.91 -0.60
N GLY A 314 10.39 -6.84 0.19
CA GLY A 314 10.26 -6.90 1.65
C GLY A 314 11.57 -7.10 2.40
N LYS A 315 12.72 -6.89 1.74
CA LYS A 315 14.05 -6.96 2.35
C LYS A 315 14.79 -5.62 2.23
N ALA A 316 15.12 -5.01 3.36
CA ALA A 316 15.97 -3.84 3.45
C ALA A 316 17.45 -4.18 3.21
N LYS A 317 18.23 -3.19 2.82
CA LYS A 317 19.67 -3.32 2.58
C LYS A 317 20.47 -2.36 3.47
N VAL A 318 21.45 -2.91 4.19
CA VAL A 318 22.44 -2.07 4.85
C VAL A 318 23.46 -1.62 3.78
N ARG A 319 23.39 -0.34 3.42
CA ARG A 319 24.26 0.28 2.39
C ARG A 319 25.62 0.66 2.93
N ARG A 320 25.69 1.02 4.20
CA ARG A 320 26.90 1.36 4.92
C ARG A 320 26.81 0.83 6.34
N GLN A 321 27.84 0.17 6.81
CA GLN A 321 27.97 -0.24 8.20
C GLN A 321 28.35 0.94 9.10
N GLY A 322 27.81 0.97 10.30
CA GLY A 322 28.09 1.99 11.31
C GLY A 322 27.81 1.50 12.73
N THR A 323 28.23 2.27 13.73
CA THR A 323 28.14 1.86 15.16
C THR A 323 27.50 2.89 16.06
N ASP A 324 27.32 4.15 15.63
CA ASP A 324 26.92 5.24 16.52
C ASP A 324 25.48 5.72 16.30
N VAL A 325 24.96 5.62 15.08
CA VAL A 325 23.58 6.01 14.73
C VAL A 325 23.12 5.25 13.50
N THR A 326 21.85 4.83 13.48
CA THR A 326 21.17 4.26 12.31
C THR A 326 20.42 5.36 11.57
N LEU A 327 20.69 5.52 10.28
CA LEU A 327 19.95 6.35 9.33
C LEU A 327 19.10 5.43 8.46
N VAL A 328 17.77 5.53 8.54
CA VAL A 328 16.84 4.73 7.72
C VAL A 328 16.23 5.61 6.65
N ALA A 329 16.36 5.21 5.39
CA ALA A 329 15.86 5.98 4.26
C ALA A 329 15.30 5.07 3.16
N TYR A 330 14.67 5.67 2.15
CA TYR A 330 14.24 4.98 0.92
C TYR A 330 14.37 5.93 -0.28
N SER A 331 14.34 5.38 -1.48
CA SER A 331 14.42 6.13 -2.74
C SER A 331 15.60 7.11 -2.73
N ARG A 332 15.44 8.30 -3.29
CA ARG A 332 16.47 9.34 -3.38
C ARG A 332 17.12 9.69 -2.04
N MET A 333 16.39 9.62 -0.94
CA MET A 333 16.89 9.98 0.39
C MET A 333 17.99 9.05 0.89
N VAL A 334 18.14 7.85 0.34
CA VAL A 334 19.27 6.95 0.63
C VAL A 334 20.59 7.60 0.21
N GLY A 335 20.62 8.25 -0.97
CA GLY A 335 21.81 8.98 -1.42
C GLY A 335 22.18 10.14 -0.50
N PHE A 336 21.19 10.86 0.05
CA PHE A 336 21.41 11.93 1.01
C PHE A 336 21.89 11.39 2.36
N ALA A 337 21.35 10.26 2.80
CA ALA A 337 21.81 9.58 4.02
C ALA A 337 23.26 9.08 3.90
N LEU A 338 23.65 8.56 2.73
CA LEU A 338 25.03 8.16 2.47
C LEU A 338 26.00 9.35 2.51
N GLN A 339 25.66 10.47 1.88
CA GLN A 339 26.45 11.71 1.93
C GLN A 339 26.54 12.26 3.36
N ALA A 340 25.44 12.22 4.11
CA ALA A 340 25.45 12.62 5.52
C ALA A 340 26.33 11.70 6.37
N ALA A 341 26.32 10.40 6.10
CA ALA A 341 27.18 9.44 6.80
C ALA A 341 28.67 9.67 6.52
N GLU A 342 29.04 10.13 5.33
CA GLU A 342 30.41 10.55 5.00
C GLU A 342 30.82 11.82 5.76
N ALA A 343 29.94 12.82 5.80
CA ALA A 343 30.18 14.05 6.55
C ALA A 343 30.32 13.77 8.05
N LEU A 344 29.46 12.92 8.61
CA LEU A 344 29.50 12.49 10.02
C LEU A 344 30.79 11.73 10.34
N ALA A 345 31.29 10.88 9.44
CA ALA A 345 32.54 10.14 9.62
C ALA A 345 33.74 11.07 9.72
N ALA A 346 33.76 12.18 8.99
CA ALA A 346 34.80 13.21 9.10
C ALA A 346 34.83 13.89 10.48
N GLU A 347 33.67 13.85 11.20
CA GLU A 347 33.53 14.35 12.58
C GLU A 347 33.64 13.23 13.64
N GLY A 348 33.98 12.01 13.26
CA GLY A 348 34.14 10.86 14.14
C GLY A 348 32.86 10.22 14.62
N ILE A 349 31.76 10.31 13.84
CA ILE A 349 30.48 9.63 14.06
C ILE A 349 30.28 8.56 12.96
N SER A 350 30.19 7.31 13.37
CA SER A 350 30.00 6.16 12.49
C SER A 350 28.52 5.88 12.25
N ALA A 351 27.95 6.39 11.16
CA ALA A 351 26.55 6.19 10.82
C ALA A 351 26.36 4.93 9.97
N GLU A 352 25.41 4.08 10.38
CA GLU A 352 24.87 2.99 9.57
C GLU A 352 23.72 3.52 8.70
N VAL A 353 23.72 3.14 7.42
CA VAL A 353 22.66 3.53 6.48
C VAL A 353 21.87 2.30 6.04
N VAL A 354 20.58 2.29 6.37
CA VAL A 354 19.62 1.26 6.00
C VAL A 354 18.69 1.80 4.92
N ASP A 355 18.70 1.17 3.77
CA ASP A 355 17.78 1.41 2.65
C ASP A 355 16.60 0.45 2.76
N LEU A 356 15.40 0.99 2.92
CA LEU A 356 14.19 0.17 3.03
C LEU A 356 13.87 -0.62 1.77
N ARG A 357 14.13 -0.07 0.56
CA ARG A 357 13.74 -0.64 -0.73
C ARG A 357 12.23 -0.85 -0.87
N THR A 358 11.60 -1.39 0.18
CA THR A 358 10.17 -1.74 0.23
C THR A 358 9.51 -1.05 1.42
N ILE A 359 8.49 -0.26 1.13
CA ILE A 359 7.68 0.41 2.16
C ILE A 359 6.67 -0.58 2.75
N ARG A 360 6.09 -1.44 1.90
CA ARG A 360 5.16 -2.50 2.30
C ARG A 360 5.38 -3.77 1.46
N PRO A 361 5.67 -4.92 2.12
CA PRO A 361 5.95 -5.08 3.54
C PRO A 361 7.27 -4.42 3.94
N MET A 362 7.32 -3.81 5.13
CA MET A 362 8.54 -3.18 5.65
C MET A 362 9.40 -4.18 6.42
N ASP A 363 10.70 -4.18 6.19
CA ASP A 363 11.67 -5.03 6.91
C ASP A 363 12.06 -4.41 8.26
N HIS A 364 11.12 -4.44 9.20
CA HIS A 364 11.37 -3.96 10.56
C HIS A 364 12.50 -4.69 11.28
N ALA A 365 12.72 -5.97 10.94
CA ALA A 365 13.76 -6.78 11.58
C ALA A 365 15.15 -6.23 11.28
N THR A 366 15.44 -5.89 10.03
CA THR A 366 16.73 -5.28 9.65
C THR A 366 16.94 -3.93 10.34
N ILE A 367 15.89 -3.11 10.45
CA ILE A 367 15.97 -1.82 11.17
C ILE A 367 16.27 -2.06 12.66
N LEU A 368 15.56 -2.98 13.30
CA LEU A 368 15.74 -3.30 14.70
C LEU A 368 17.15 -3.81 15.01
N GLU A 369 17.69 -4.72 14.18
CA GLU A 369 19.06 -5.21 14.35
C GLU A 369 20.10 -4.09 14.19
N SER A 370 19.86 -3.15 13.29
CA SER A 370 20.71 -1.95 13.16
C SER A 370 20.62 -1.08 14.42
N VAL A 371 19.41 -0.82 14.94
CA VAL A 371 19.21 -0.02 16.16
C VAL A 371 19.80 -0.71 17.40
N LYS A 372 19.73 -2.02 17.53
CA LYS A 372 20.39 -2.78 18.60
C LYS A 372 21.90 -2.55 18.63
N LYS A 373 22.51 -2.34 17.47
CA LYS A 373 23.95 -2.09 17.33
C LYS A 373 24.32 -0.65 17.62
N THR A 374 23.52 0.31 17.16
CA THR A 374 23.85 1.74 17.16
C THR A 374 23.20 2.53 18.30
N ASN A 375 22.13 2.00 18.90
CA ASN A 375 21.31 2.55 19.97
C ASN A 375 20.64 3.91 19.65
N ARG A 376 20.70 4.38 18.40
CA ARG A 376 20.16 5.67 17.97
C ARG A 376 19.55 5.56 16.58
N LEU A 377 18.45 6.27 16.38
CA LEU A 377 17.69 6.21 15.14
C LEU A 377 17.37 7.61 14.60
N VAL A 378 17.62 7.79 13.30
CA VAL A 378 17.11 8.91 12.51
C VAL A 378 16.45 8.33 11.26
N THR A 379 15.20 8.70 11.00
CA THR A 379 14.52 8.35 9.73
C THR A 379 14.60 9.52 8.76
N VAL A 380 14.71 9.22 7.48
CA VAL A 380 14.88 10.22 6.41
C VAL A 380 13.91 9.90 5.28
N GLU A 381 12.97 10.79 5.04
CA GLU A 381 11.97 10.66 3.97
C GLU A 381 11.74 11.98 3.25
N GLU A 382 11.35 11.92 1.98
CA GLU A 382 11.04 13.13 1.20
C GLU A 382 9.63 13.63 1.45
N GLY A 383 8.72 12.77 1.89
CA GLY A 383 7.34 13.11 2.22
C GLY A 383 7.20 14.01 3.45
N TRP A 384 5.95 14.41 3.73
CA TRP A 384 5.64 15.19 4.94
C TRP A 384 5.78 14.37 6.22
N GLY A 385 6.17 15.04 7.31
CA GLY A 385 6.35 14.40 8.61
C GLY A 385 5.09 13.82 9.26
N PRO A 386 3.96 14.53 9.27
CA PRO A 386 2.71 13.98 9.80
C PRO A 386 2.26 12.74 9.03
N MET A 387 2.02 11.61 9.73
CA MET A 387 1.61 10.32 9.15
C MET A 387 2.60 9.75 8.11
N GLY A 388 3.84 10.24 8.05
CA GLY A 388 4.87 9.76 7.14
C GLY A 388 5.37 8.34 7.48
N VAL A 389 6.13 7.74 6.57
CA VAL A 389 6.75 6.42 6.73
C VAL A 389 7.67 6.37 7.95
N GLY A 390 8.43 7.45 8.20
CA GLY A 390 9.27 7.59 9.37
C GLY A 390 8.50 7.54 10.69
N SER A 391 7.24 7.96 10.70
CA SER A 391 6.39 7.85 11.90
C SER A 391 6.08 6.39 12.25
N GLU A 392 5.81 5.56 11.25
CA GLU A 392 5.61 4.12 11.44
C GLU A 392 6.89 3.44 11.91
N ILE A 393 8.04 3.78 11.33
CA ILE A 393 9.34 3.23 11.75
C ILE A 393 9.59 3.56 13.23
N VAL A 394 9.41 4.82 13.63
CA VAL A 394 9.61 5.25 15.02
C VAL A 394 8.65 4.52 15.95
N ALA A 395 7.36 4.39 15.59
CA ALA A 395 6.38 3.67 16.38
C ALA A 395 6.81 2.21 16.59
N ARG A 396 7.15 1.49 15.51
CA ARG A 396 7.56 0.08 15.55
C ARG A 396 8.85 -0.13 16.35
N ILE A 397 9.83 0.74 16.19
CA ILE A 397 11.07 0.62 16.97
C ILE A 397 10.82 0.96 18.45
N THR A 398 9.91 1.86 18.76
CA THR A 398 9.52 2.12 20.14
C THR A 398 8.75 0.94 20.75
N GLU A 399 7.87 0.28 20.00
CA GLU A 399 7.13 -0.92 20.46
C GLU A 399 8.03 -2.13 20.74
N PHE A 400 9.02 -2.38 19.88
CA PHE A 400 9.80 -3.63 19.90
C PHE A 400 11.27 -3.48 20.26
N GLY A 401 11.77 -2.25 20.33
CA GLY A 401 13.18 -1.95 20.53
C GLY A 401 13.44 -0.79 21.48
N PHE A 402 12.46 -0.38 22.29
CA PHE A 402 12.60 0.75 23.23
C PHE A 402 13.84 0.64 24.13
N ASP A 403 14.10 -0.56 24.66
CA ASP A 403 15.23 -0.83 25.56
C ASP A 403 16.61 -0.67 24.90
N TYR A 404 16.65 -0.56 23.58
CA TYR A 404 17.89 -0.34 22.83
C TYR A 404 18.10 1.13 22.46
N LEU A 405 17.19 2.05 22.79
CA LEU A 405 17.30 3.46 22.42
C LEU A 405 17.96 4.28 23.52
N ASP A 406 19.11 4.88 23.20
CA ASP A 406 19.82 5.83 24.08
C ASP A 406 19.33 7.28 23.92
N ALA A 407 18.58 7.56 22.86
CA ALA A 407 18.01 8.88 22.58
C ALA A 407 16.63 8.75 21.93
N PRO A 408 15.77 9.76 22.06
CA PRO A 408 14.53 9.81 21.29
C PRO A 408 14.83 9.77 19.78
N PRO A 409 14.17 8.91 18.99
CA PRO A 409 14.33 8.89 17.55
C PRO A 409 13.96 10.24 16.93
N LEU A 410 14.74 10.71 15.95
CA LEU A 410 14.44 11.92 15.20
C LEU A 410 14.05 11.58 13.75
N ARG A 411 13.22 12.45 13.16
CA ARG A 411 12.73 12.31 11.79
C ARG A 411 13.17 13.52 10.98
N VAL A 412 13.76 13.28 9.82
CA VAL A 412 14.08 14.28 8.80
C VAL A 412 13.13 14.07 7.64
N HIS A 413 12.33 15.07 7.35
CA HIS A 413 11.27 15.01 6.35
C HIS A 413 11.05 16.39 5.72
N GLN A 414 10.21 16.47 4.69
CA GLN A 414 9.77 17.73 4.12
C GLN A 414 9.08 18.59 5.20
N GLU A 415 9.26 19.91 5.11
CA GLU A 415 8.49 20.84 5.94
C GLU A 415 6.98 20.66 5.65
N ASP A 416 6.15 20.85 6.67
CA ASP A 416 4.69 20.64 6.59
C ASP A 416 3.99 21.78 5.84
N VAL A 417 4.39 21.95 4.59
CA VAL A 417 3.84 22.92 3.65
C VAL A 417 3.72 22.30 2.26
N PRO A 418 2.78 22.76 1.42
CA PRO A 418 2.80 22.42 -0.01
C PRO A 418 4.11 22.89 -0.63
N LEU A 419 4.73 22.05 -1.49
CA LEU A 419 6.04 22.39 -2.03
C LEU A 419 6.03 23.70 -2.82
N PRO A 420 6.86 24.69 -2.45
CA PRO A 420 6.90 25.99 -3.13
C PRO A 420 7.46 25.86 -4.55
N TYR A 421 7.02 26.76 -5.43
CA TYR A 421 7.50 26.84 -6.81
C TYR A 421 8.90 27.49 -6.92
N ALA A 422 9.19 28.46 -6.03
CA ALA A 422 10.46 29.17 -6.06
C ALA A 422 11.61 28.29 -5.58
N ALA A 423 12.70 28.20 -6.36
CA ALA A 423 13.82 27.28 -6.14
C ALA A 423 14.44 27.35 -4.72
N ASN A 424 14.57 28.57 -4.19
CA ASN A 424 15.12 28.77 -2.83
C ASN A 424 14.16 28.28 -1.73
N LEU A 425 12.86 28.42 -1.91
CA LEU A 425 11.86 27.93 -0.96
C LEU A 425 11.66 26.41 -1.09
N GLU A 426 11.73 25.87 -2.31
CA GLU A 426 11.74 24.44 -2.56
C GLU A 426 12.92 23.77 -1.80
N ALA A 427 14.12 24.30 -1.95
CA ALA A 427 15.31 23.79 -1.26
C ALA A 427 15.21 23.86 0.27
N LEU A 428 14.58 24.92 0.81
CA LEU A 428 14.35 25.04 2.26
C LEU A 428 13.30 24.06 2.78
N SER A 429 12.33 23.70 1.95
CA SER A 429 11.22 22.81 2.33
C SER A 429 11.64 21.33 2.32
N LEU A 430 12.55 20.94 1.45
CA LEU A 430 12.99 19.56 1.30
C LEU A 430 14.01 19.12 2.38
N PRO A 431 14.14 17.81 2.65
CA PRO A 431 15.28 17.27 3.38
C PRO A 431 16.62 17.64 2.71
N SER A 432 17.66 17.78 3.52
CA SER A 432 19.01 18.03 3.02
C SER A 432 20.04 17.24 3.81
N VAL A 433 21.24 17.09 3.27
CA VAL A 433 22.37 16.46 3.95
C VAL A 433 22.63 17.14 5.30
N ASP A 434 22.61 18.48 5.34
CA ASP A 434 22.83 19.25 6.58
C ASP A 434 21.74 18.98 7.64
N LYS A 435 20.46 18.87 7.24
CA LYS A 435 19.37 18.51 8.15
C LYS A 435 19.57 17.11 8.74
N ILE A 436 20.06 16.14 7.93
CA ILE A 436 20.36 14.77 8.37
C ILE A 436 21.54 14.76 9.34
N VAL A 437 22.63 15.44 9.00
CA VAL A 437 23.82 15.56 9.87
C VAL A 437 23.43 16.18 11.21
N LYS A 438 22.65 17.27 11.21
CA LYS A 438 22.17 17.92 12.43
C LYS A 438 21.34 16.98 13.29
N ALA A 439 20.41 16.21 12.70
CA ALA A 439 19.59 15.26 13.42
C ALA A 439 20.41 14.11 14.01
N ALA A 440 21.38 13.57 13.23
CA ALA A 440 22.27 12.51 13.69
C ALA A 440 23.15 12.98 14.86
N LYS A 441 23.70 14.18 14.78
CA LYS A 441 24.48 14.77 15.89
C LYS A 441 23.63 14.98 17.14
N ALA A 442 22.40 15.42 16.97
CA ALA A 442 21.47 15.64 18.10
C ALA A 442 21.16 14.34 18.87
N VAL A 443 20.90 13.22 18.18
CA VAL A 443 20.70 11.92 18.84
C VAL A 443 21.98 11.33 19.42
N CYS A 444 23.15 11.79 18.95
CA CYS A 444 24.46 11.43 19.50
C CYS A 444 24.92 12.39 20.63
N TYR A 445 24.11 13.39 20.97
CA TYR A 445 24.44 14.42 21.98
C TYR A 445 25.73 15.21 21.65
N ARG A 446 25.92 15.56 20.37
CA ARG A 446 27.09 16.29 19.85
C ARG A 446 26.72 17.51 19.03
#